data_0767bbbb147174c31f345b97d5abc984
#
_entry.id   0767bbbb147174c31f345b97d5abc984
#
_cell.length_a   1.000
_cell.length_b   1.000
_cell.length_c   1.000
_cell.angle_alpha   90.00
_cell.angle_beta   90.00
_cell.angle_gamma   90.00
#
_symmetry.space_group_name_H-M   'P 1'
#
loop_
_entity.id
_entity.type
_entity.pdbx_description
1 polymer ?
#
loop_
_entity_poly.entity_id
_entity_poly.type
_entity_poly.pdbx_seq_one_letter_code
_entity_poly.pdbx_strand_id
1 'polypeptide(L)'
;TAEQAGEARIDLDLASVDRRYGLTIDPDPRAELIVPLSLPIAGDRRDFEENLIDDFSKHPWANLPVTVTLSVLDASEQQATTPPTQMILPGRRFFDPLAAAVIEQRRDLLWAKGNADSLAQVLRAVSYRPADVFRSDTAALRLRRLIERIEIRARYGLPDEVQAEIADDLWDLA
;
A
#
# COMPACT_ATOMS: atom_id res chain seq x y z
N THR A 1 -34.61 16.49 -13.18
CA THR A 1 -33.53 17.45 -13.50
C THR A 1 -32.26 16.86 -12.97
N ALA A 2 -31.32 16.53 -13.87
CA ALA A 2 -30.00 16.07 -13.45
C ALA A 2 -29.32 17.19 -12.65
N GLU A 3 -29.02 16.95 -11.40
CA GLU A 3 -28.26 17.87 -10.55
C GLU A 3 -26.77 17.79 -10.83
N GLN A 4 -26.05 18.85 -10.49
CA GLN A 4 -24.60 18.87 -10.69
C GLN A 4 -23.91 18.00 -9.64
N ALA A 5 -22.83 17.31 -10.01
CA ALA A 5 -22.00 16.56 -9.09
C ALA A 5 -21.45 17.47 -7.97
N GLY A 6 -21.68 17.08 -6.72
CA GLY A 6 -21.15 17.73 -5.53
C GLY A 6 -19.83 17.10 -5.07
N GLU A 7 -19.72 15.77 -5.18
CA GLU A 7 -18.54 15.00 -4.83
C GLU A 7 -18.39 13.81 -5.79
N ALA A 8 -17.17 13.48 -6.14
CA ALA A 8 -16.85 12.26 -6.85
C ALA A 8 -15.62 11.57 -6.20
N ARG A 9 -15.66 10.24 -6.13
CA ARG A 9 -14.58 9.46 -5.56
C ARG A 9 -14.43 8.10 -6.24
N ILE A 10 -13.24 7.55 -6.14
CA ILE A 10 -12.97 6.17 -6.50
C ILE A 10 -12.83 5.38 -5.20
N ASP A 11 -13.65 4.37 -5.04
CA ASP A 11 -13.57 3.40 -3.95
C ASP A 11 -12.82 2.16 -4.48
N LEU A 12 -11.73 1.80 -3.80
CA LEU A 12 -10.92 0.62 -4.13
C LEU A 12 -11.01 -0.38 -2.99
N ASP A 13 -11.38 -1.61 -3.33
CA ASP A 13 -11.41 -2.74 -2.41
C ASP A 13 -10.40 -3.79 -2.83
N LEU A 14 -9.72 -4.40 -1.86
CA LEU A 14 -8.84 -5.52 -2.14
C LEU A 14 -9.67 -6.73 -2.60
N ALA A 15 -9.41 -7.21 -3.81
CA ALA A 15 -9.98 -8.48 -4.27
C ALA A 15 -9.37 -9.65 -3.47
N SER A 16 -9.99 -10.82 -3.53
CA SER A 16 -9.46 -12.00 -2.85
C SER A 16 -8.01 -12.27 -3.26
N VAL A 17 -7.12 -12.30 -2.26
CA VAL A 17 -5.68 -12.48 -2.47
C VAL A 17 -5.32 -13.95 -2.31
N ASP A 18 -4.66 -14.50 -3.30
CA ASP A 18 -4.18 -15.87 -3.31
C ASP A 18 -2.87 -16.00 -2.51
N ARG A 19 -2.60 -17.16 -1.91
CA ARG A 19 -1.36 -17.49 -1.18
C ARG A 19 -0.08 -17.29 -1.99
N ARG A 20 -0.16 -17.29 -3.33
CA ARG A 20 0.98 -17.02 -4.23
C ARG A 20 1.65 -15.66 -3.98
N TYR A 21 0.96 -14.74 -3.31
CA TYR A 21 1.53 -13.43 -2.97
C TYR A 21 2.33 -13.42 -1.66
N GLY A 22 2.46 -14.56 -0.96
CA GLY A 22 3.20 -14.68 0.30
C GLY A 22 2.56 -13.97 1.49
N LEU A 23 1.31 -13.49 1.34
CA LEU A 23 0.61 -12.76 2.39
C LEU A 23 -0.02 -13.70 3.40
N THR A 24 -0.13 -13.25 4.64
CA THR A 24 -0.89 -13.96 5.68
C THR A 24 -2.37 -13.99 5.34
N ILE A 25 -3.08 -15.00 5.87
CA ILE A 25 -4.50 -15.21 5.56
C ILE A 25 -5.38 -14.13 6.19
N ASP A 26 -5.00 -13.68 7.38
CA ASP A 26 -5.77 -12.74 8.20
C ASP A 26 -5.07 -11.38 8.24
N PRO A 27 -5.34 -10.50 7.26
CA PRO A 27 -4.83 -9.12 7.32
C PRO A 27 -5.50 -8.37 8.46
N ASP A 28 -4.79 -7.40 9.03
CA ASP A 28 -5.42 -6.43 9.93
C ASP A 28 -6.55 -5.70 9.19
N PRO A 29 -7.66 -5.34 9.86
CA PRO A 29 -8.70 -4.55 9.25
C PRO A 29 -8.12 -3.27 8.68
N ARG A 30 -8.28 -3.07 7.38
CA ARG A 30 -7.80 -1.88 6.68
C ARG A 30 -8.97 -1.03 6.24
N ALA A 31 -8.80 0.28 6.35
CA ALA A 31 -9.72 1.19 5.73
C ALA A 31 -9.75 0.96 4.21
N GLU A 32 -10.91 1.12 3.63
CA GLU A 32 -11.07 1.21 2.19
C GLU A 32 -10.14 2.28 1.63
N LEU A 33 -9.55 2.03 0.47
CA LEU A 33 -8.77 3.04 -0.21
C LEU A 33 -9.73 3.93 -1.01
N ILE A 34 -10.02 5.12 -0.45
CA ILE A 34 -10.90 6.11 -1.07
C ILE A 34 -10.03 7.20 -1.67
N VAL A 35 -10.17 7.41 -2.98
CA VAL A 35 -9.47 8.46 -3.69
C VAL A 35 -10.48 9.52 -4.15
N PRO A 36 -10.46 10.72 -3.54
CA PRO A 36 -11.34 11.81 -3.98
C PRO A 36 -10.92 12.26 -5.38
N LEU A 37 -11.92 12.50 -6.24
CA LEU A 37 -11.72 13.05 -7.56
C LEU A 37 -11.94 14.57 -7.53
N SER A 38 -11.04 15.31 -8.16
CA SER A 38 -11.21 16.74 -8.36
C SER A 38 -12.37 16.99 -9.33
N LEU A 39 -13.32 17.81 -8.92
CA LEU A 39 -14.40 18.27 -9.80
C LEU A 39 -14.00 19.56 -10.51
N PRO A 40 -14.49 19.81 -11.73
CA PRO A 40 -14.26 21.07 -12.43
C PRO A 40 -14.66 22.27 -11.57
N ILE A 41 -13.77 23.26 -11.45
CA ILE A 41 -14.01 24.48 -10.67
C ILE A 41 -15.03 25.36 -11.40
N ALA A 42 -15.00 25.33 -12.74
CA ALA A 42 -15.91 26.11 -13.58
C ALA A 42 -16.46 25.22 -14.72
N GLY A 43 -17.69 25.45 -15.10
CA GLY A 43 -18.36 24.69 -16.17
C GLY A 43 -19.49 23.81 -15.67
N ASP A 44 -20.04 23.01 -16.58
CA ASP A 44 -21.16 22.11 -16.28
C ASP A 44 -20.61 20.80 -15.68
N ARG A 45 -20.97 20.52 -14.42
CA ARG A 45 -20.58 19.27 -13.71
C ARG A 45 -21.55 18.11 -13.96
N ARG A 46 -22.43 18.23 -14.94
CA ARG A 46 -23.33 17.15 -15.36
C ARG A 46 -22.71 16.24 -16.39
N ASP A 47 -21.80 16.79 -17.20
CA ASP A 47 -21.08 16.06 -18.25
C ASP A 47 -19.65 16.62 -18.31
N PHE A 48 -18.70 15.88 -17.77
CA PHE A 48 -17.29 16.27 -17.73
C PHE A 48 -16.37 15.03 -17.72
N GLU A 49 -15.15 15.23 -18.13
CA GLU A 49 -14.10 14.23 -18.13
C GLU A 49 -12.94 14.72 -17.27
N GLU A 50 -12.49 13.88 -16.34
CA GLU A 50 -11.36 14.16 -15.48
C GLU A 50 -10.38 12.99 -15.47
N ASN A 51 -9.09 13.30 -15.34
CA ASN A 51 -8.03 12.30 -15.27
C ASN A 51 -7.44 12.27 -13.86
N LEU A 52 -7.47 11.10 -13.22
CA LEU A 52 -6.76 10.85 -11.99
C LEU A 52 -5.33 10.40 -12.29
N ILE A 53 -4.35 11.14 -11.78
CA ILE A 53 -2.94 10.77 -11.80
C ILE A 53 -2.47 10.68 -10.34
N ASP A 54 -2.20 9.47 -9.88
CA ASP A 54 -1.73 9.21 -8.51
C ASP A 54 -0.71 8.07 -8.48
N ASP A 55 0.16 8.05 -7.46
CA ASP A 55 1.18 7.01 -7.27
C ASP A 55 0.86 6.13 -6.06
N PHE A 56 0.29 4.97 -6.33
CA PHE A 56 -0.04 3.96 -5.32
C PHE A 56 1.13 3.02 -4.96
N SER A 57 2.35 3.29 -5.42
CA SER A 57 3.50 2.38 -5.24
C SER A 57 3.81 2.07 -3.78
N LYS A 58 3.59 3.03 -2.86
CA LYS A 58 3.77 2.84 -1.41
C LYS A 58 2.58 2.14 -0.73
N HIS A 59 1.43 2.03 -1.40
CA HIS A 59 0.26 1.38 -0.82
C HIS A 59 0.50 -0.14 -0.67
N PRO A 60 0.06 -0.78 0.43
CA PRO A 60 0.25 -2.24 0.63
C PRO A 60 -0.44 -3.09 -0.45
N TRP A 61 -1.44 -2.54 -1.14
CA TRP A 61 -2.12 -3.23 -2.25
C TRP A 61 -1.46 -3.02 -3.62
N ALA A 62 -0.39 -2.24 -3.70
CA ALA A 62 0.36 -2.05 -4.94
C ALA A 62 0.72 -3.40 -5.60
N ASN A 63 0.48 -3.51 -6.89
CA ASN A 63 0.64 -4.75 -7.66
C ASN A 63 -0.28 -5.92 -7.25
N LEU A 64 -1.33 -5.68 -6.47
CA LEU A 64 -2.36 -6.67 -6.13
C LEU A 64 -3.65 -6.42 -6.91
N PRO A 65 -4.50 -7.47 -7.06
CA PRO A 65 -5.80 -7.31 -7.66
C PRO A 65 -6.73 -6.52 -6.72
N VAL A 66 -7.37 -5.50 -7.27
CA VAL A 66 -8.35 -4.66 -6.58
C VAL A 66 -9.64 -4.58 -7.40
N THR A 67 -10.73 -4.29 -6.71
CA THR A 67 -12.00 -3.94 -7.31
C THR A 67 -12.19 -2.42 -7.20
N VAL A 68 -12.49 -1.79 -8.31
CA VAL A 68 -12.65 -0.33 -8.42
C VAL A 68 -14.11 -0.01 -8.66
N THR A 69 -14.66 0.90 -7.88
CA THR A 69 -16.01 1.44 -8.03
C THR A 69 -15.93 2.96 -8.04
N LEU A 70 -16.50 3.60 -9.05
CA LEU A 70 -16.63 5.05 -9.07
C LEU A 70 -17.96 5.43 -8.42
N SER A 71 -17.93 6.37 -7.48
CA SER A 71 -19.09 6.89 -6.77
C SER A 71 -19.20 8.39 -6.99
N VAL A 72 -20.40 8.86 -7.27
CA VAL A 72 -20.70 10.29 -7.43
C VAL A 72 -21.88 10.62 -6.53
N LEU A 73 -21.78 11.73 -5.81
CA LEU A 73 -22.82 12.30 -4.97
C LEU A 73 -23.22 13.66 -5.55
N ASP A 74 -24.52 13.90 -5.73
CA ASP A 74 -24.99 15.21 -6.15
C ASP A 74 -25.31 16.14 -4.95
N ALA A 75 -25.71 17.37 -5.25
CA ALA A 75 -26.06 18.36 -4.23
C ALA A 75 -27.33 18.00 -3.42
N SER A 76 -28.13 17.04 -3.89
CA SER A 76 -29.33 16.52 -3.22
C SER A 76 -29.08 15.22 -2.47
N GLU A 77 -27.79 14.85 -2.26
CA GLU A 77 -27.35 13.62 -1.60
C GLU A 77 -27.79 12.34 -2.35
N GLN A 78 -28.06 12.43 -3.65
CA GLN A 78 -28.31 11.25 -4.47
C GLN A 78 -26.98 10.66 -4.91
N GLN A 79 -26.80 9.36 -4.64
CA GLN A 79 -25.58 8.62 -4.99
C GLN A 79 -25.78 7.76 -6.24
N ALA A 80 -24.84 7.85 -7.15
CA ALA A 80 -24.72 6.93 -8.28
C ALA A 80 -23.36 6.22 -8.22
N THR A 81 -23.35 4.93 -8.55
CA THR A 81 -22.14 4.12 -8.56
C THR A 81 -22.02 3.35 -9.86
N THR A 82 -20.80 3.16 -10.34
CA THR A 82 -20.54 2.27 -11.48
C THR A 82 -20.54 0.81 -11.06
N PRO A 83 -20.76 -0.14 -11.98
CA PRO A 83 -20.47 -1.54 -11.72
C PRO A 83 -19.00 -1.72 -11.32
N PRO A 84 -18.71 -2.59 -10.32
CA PRO A 84 -17.34 -2.84 -9.88
C PRO A 84 -16.49 -3.47 -11.00
N THR A 85 -15.30 -2.95 -11.19
CA THR A 85 -14.35 -3.42 -12.21
C THR A 85 -13.07 -3.91 -11.55
N GLN A 86 -12.57 -5.08 -11.94
CA GLN A 86 -11.32 -5.62 -11.42
C GLN A 86 -10.12 -5.13 -12.22
N MET A 87 -9.06 -4.75 -11.51
CA MET A 87 -7.77 -4.41 -12.09
C MET A 87 -6.62 -4.74 -11.14
N ILE A 88 -5.39 -4.67 -11.63
CA ILE A 88 -4.21 -4.68 -10.77
C ILE A 88 -3.88 -3.24 -10.40
N LEU A 89 -3.80 -2.94 -9.09
CA LEU A 89 -3.43 -1.61 -8.63
C LEU A 89 -2.00 -1.30 -9.10
N PRO A 90 -1.77 -0.23 -9.86
CA PRO A 90 -0.44 0.12 -10.33
C PRO A 90 0.55 0.32 -9.18
N GLY A 91 1.79 -0.11 -9.36
CA GLY A 91 2.84 0.06 -8.37
C GLY A 91 4.22 -0.14 -8.95
N ARG A 92 5.23 0.39 -8.26
CA ARG A 92 6.63 0.27 -8.65
C ARG A 92 7.08 -1.20 -8.65
N ARG A 93 7.90 -1.56 -9.62
CA ARG A 93 8.57 -2.86 -9.70
C ARG A 93 10.03 -2.72 -9.27
N PHE A 94 10.49 -3.64 -8.43
CA PHE A 94 11.85 -3.71 -7.94
C PHE A 94 12.55 -4.89 -8.63
N PHE A 95 13.65 -4.62 -9.33
CA PHE A 95 14.39 -5.63 -10.11
C PHE A 95 15.59 -6.17 -9.33
N ASP A 96 16.10 -5.42 -8.35
CA ASP A 96 17.11 -5.93 -7.43
C ASP A 96 16.47 -6.94 -6.47
N PRO A 97 17.02 -8.17 -6.34
CA PRO A 97 16.41 -9.21 -5.51
C PRO A 97 16.31 -8.84 -4.03
N LEU A 98 17.30 -8.09 -3.49
CA LEU A 98 17.23 -7.64 -2.12
C LEU A 98 16.16 -6.58 -1.94
N ALA A 99 16.11 -5.58 -2.83
CA ALA A 99 15.08 -4.56 -2.80
C ALA A 99 13.69 -5.17 -2.92
N ALA A 100 13.49 -6.14 -3.82
CA ALA A 100 12.24 -6.88 -3.94
C ALA A 100 11.87 -7.59 -2.63
N ALA A 101 12.81 -8.29 -1.99
CA ALA A 101 12.60 -8.96 -0.71
C ALA A 101 12.24 -7.97 0.41
N VAL A 102 12.92 -6.82 0.48
CA VAL A 102 12.63 -5.77 1.47
C VAL A 102 11.21 -5.21 1.27
N ILE A 103 10.79 -4.98 0.03
CA ILE A 103 9.46 -4.47 -0.28
C ILE A 103 8.36 -5.51 0.00
N GLU A 104 8.60 -6.79 -0.24
CA GLU A 104 7.68 -7.85 0.17
C GLU A 104 7.51 -7.88 1.68
N GLN A 105 8.61 -7.80 2.44
CA GLN A 105 8.55 -7.75 3.89
C GLN A 105 7.88 -6.47 4.41
N ARG A 106 8.10 -5.33 3.76
CA ARG A 106 7.37 -4.09 4.05
C ARG A 106 5.86 -4.26 3.88
N ARG A 107 5.44 -4.89 2.79
CA ARG A 107 4.02 -5.20 2.55
C ARG A 107 3.44 -6.07 3.65
N ASP A 108 4.17 -7.13 4.04
CA ASP A 108 3.74 -8.06 5.07
C ASP A 108 3.58 -7.37 6.44
N LEU A 109 4.50 -6.44 6.78
CA LEU A 109 4.37 -5.59 7.97
C LEU A 109 3.12 -4.71 7.94
N LEU A 110 2.85 -4.05 6.80
CA LEU A 110 1.68 -3.21 6.61
C LEU A 110 0.38 -4.02 6.53
N TRP A 111 0.49 -5.31 6.21
CA TRP A 111 -0.65 -6.22 6.10
C TRP A 111 -1.17 -6.63 7.47
N ALA A 112 -0.26 -7.02 8.36
CA ALA A 112 -0.59 -7.39 9.73
C ALA A 112 0.59 -7.14 10.67
N LYS A 113 0.36 -6.45 11.78
CA LYS A 113 1.38 -6.15 12.80
C LYS A 113 2.00 -7.41 13.41
N GLY A 114 1.20 -8.47 13.52
CA GLY A 114 1.65 -9.77 14.01
C GLY A 114 2.76 -10.42 13.19
N ASN A 115 2.99 -9.97 11.96
CA ASN A 115 4.05 -10.46 11.08
C ASN A 115 5.44 -9.92 11.46
N ALA A 116 5.54 -8.94 12.36
CA ALA A 116 6.80 -8.24 12.65
C ALA A 116 7.94 -9.17 13.06
N ASP A 117 7.68 -10.22 13.85
CA ASP A 117 8.73 -11.16 14.25
C ASP A 117 9.22 -12.04 13.09
N SER A 118 8.30 -12.58 12.29
CA SER A 118 8.61 -13.35 11.09
C SER A 118 9.38 -12.52 10.06
N LEU A 119 8.95 -11.29 9.85
CA LEU A 119 9.59 -10.31 8.98
C LEU A 119 11.05 -10.04 9.40
N ALA A 120 11.30 -9.82 10.70
CA ALA A 120 12.65 -9.60 11.21
C ALA A 120 13.56 -10.81 10.92
N GLN A 121 13.04 -12.04 11.09
CA GLN A 121 13.76 -13.27 10.78
C GLN A 121 14.10 -13.39 9.29
N VAL A 122 13.15 -13.09 8.40
CA VAL A 122 13.38 -13.11 6.94
C VAL A 122 14.42 -12.07 6.54
N LEU A 123 14.29 -10.84 7.01
CA LEU A 123 15.28 -9.78 6.72
C LEU A 123 16.68 -10.15 7.23
N ARG A 124 16.79 -10.77 8.40
CA ARG A 124 18.05 -11.27 8.93
C ARG A 124 18.67 -12.39 8.05
N ALA A 125 17.82 -13.30 7.55
CA ALA A 125 18.26 -14.38 6.68
C ALA A 125 18.78 -13.87 5.33
N VAL A 126 18.05 -12.96 4.67
CA VAL A 126 18.46 -12.41 3.36
C VAL A 126 19.68 -11.49 3.46
N SER A 127 19.95 -10.91 4.63
CA SER A 127 21.13 -10.06 4.90
C SER A 127 22.27 -10.77 5.62
N TYR A 128 22.26 -12.09 5.71
CA TYR A 128 23.25 -12.88 6.48
C TYR A 128 24.70 -12.67 6.02
N ARG A 129 24.91 -12.49 4.70
CA ARG A 129 26.23 -12.15 4.12
C ARG A 129 26.19 -10.79 3.46
N PRO A 130 26.32 -9.72 4.24
CA PRO A 130 26.10 -8.37 3.72
C PRO A 130 27.05 -8.00 2.58
N ALA A 131 28.29 -8.47 2.57
CA ALA A 131 29.25 -8.23 1.51
C ALA A 131 28.83 -8.78 0.14
N ASP A 132 28.05 -9.86 0.11
CA ASP A 132 27.57 -10.50 -1.12
C ASP A 132 26.28 -9.86 -1.65
N VAL A 133 25.56 -9.14 -0.80
CA VAL A 133 24.19 -8.70 -1.07
C VAL A 133 24.07 -7.18 -1.21
N PHE A 134 24.84 -6.43 -0.40
CA PHE A 134 24.77 -4.98 -0.39
C PHE A 134 25.88 -4.34 -1.23
N ARG A 135 25.51 -3.32 -2.00
CA ARG A 135 26.47 -2.45 -2.71
C ARG A 135 27.10 -1.39 -1.79
N SER A 136 26.55 -1.20 -0.60
CA SER A 136 26.95 -0.17 0.36
C SER A 136 26.90 -0.68 1.78
N ASP A 137 28.00 -0.51 2.53
CA ASP A 137 28.06 -0.83 3.96
C ASP A 137 27.04 -0.04 4.77
N THR A 138 26.75 1.19 4.35
CA THR A 138 25.73 2.04 4.99
C THR A 138 24.35 1.43 4.88
N ALA A 139 23.97 0.87 3.72
CA ALA A 139 22.69 0.20 3.54
C ALA A 139 22.59 -1.05 4.43
N ALA A 140 23.67 -1.85 4.51
CA ALA A 140 23.73 -3.01 5.38
C ALA A 140 23.56 -2.64 6.87
N LEU A 141 24.19 -1.55 7.32
CA LEU A 141 24.07 -1.05 8.69
C LEU A 141 22.64 -0.52 8.98
N ARG A 142 22.05 0.21 8.03
CA ARG A 142 20.66 0.69 8.14
C ARG A 142 19.70 -0.47 8.29
N LEU A 143 19.79 -1.51 7.43
CA LEU A 143 18.94 -2.69 7.54
C LEU A 143 19.12 -3.40 8.89
N ARG A 144 20.35 -3.58 9.37
CA ARG A 144 20.60 -4.18 10.69
C ARG A 144 19.88 -3.42 11.80
N ARG A 145 19.95 -2.09 11.81
CA ARG A 145 19.26 -1.24 12.79
C ARG A 145 17.75 -1.37 12.70
N LEU A 146 17.22 -1.46 11.48
CA LEU A 146 15.78 -1.68 11.27
C LEU A 146 15.35 -3.05 11.81
N ILE A 147 16.09 -4.11 11.57
CA ILE A 147 15.81 -5.44 12.11
C ILE A 147 15.76 -5.39 13.64
N GLU A 148 16.77 -4.82 14.29
CA GLU A 148 16.80 -4.66 15.75
C GLU A 148 15.57 -3.90 16.27
N ARG A 149 15.19 -2.82 15.60
CA ARG A 149 14.00 -2.02 15.94
C ARG A 149 12.73 -2.83 15.80
N ILE A 150 12.58 -3.61 14.73
CA ILE A 150 11.43 -4.46 14.47
C ILE A 150 11.30 -5.55 15.54
N GLU A 151 12.41 -6.23 15.90
CA GLU A 151 12.44 -7.27 16.95
C GLU A 151 12.01 -6.73 18.32
N ILE A 152 12.47 -5.53 18.67
CA ILE A 152 12.05 -4.87 19.90
C ILE A 152 10.55 -4.60 19.88
N ARG A 153 10.03 -4.06 18.77
CA ARG A 153 8.62 -3.73 18.62
C ARG A 153 7.71 -4.96 18.53
N ALA A 154 8.17 -6.03 17.92
CA ALA A 154 7.46 -7.32 17.92
C ALA A 154 7.21 -7.84 19.34
N ARG A 155 8.15 -7.62 20.28
CA ARG A 155 8.04 -8.07 21.68
C ARG A 155 7.20 -7.14 22.56
N TYR A 156 7.32 -5.82 22.38
CA TYR A 156 6.75 -4.82 23.28
C TYR A 156 5.54 -4.09 22.71
N GLY A 157 5.12 -4.45 21.50
CA GLY A 157 4.01 -3.85 20.78
C GLY A 157 4.45 -2.87 19.70
N LEU A 158 3.69 -2.84 18.61
CA LEU A 158 3.94 -2.04 17.43
C LEU A 158 2.81 -1.02 17.23
N PRO A 159 2.97 0.24 17.72
CA PRO A 159 2.03 1.32 17.46
C PRO A 159 1.94 1.64 15.97
N ASP A 160 0.79 2.18 15.49
CA ASP A 160 0.56 2.51 14.07
C ASP A 160 1.60 3.47 13.52
N GLU A 161 1.94 4.51 14.28
CA GLU A 161 2.96 5.50 13.89
C GLU A 161 4.33 4.85 13.67
N VAL A 162 4.73 3.94 14.57
CA VAL A 162 6.02 3.24 14.47
C VAL A 162 6.01 2.21 13.33
N GLN A 163 4.88 1.56 13.08
CA GLN A 163 4.72 0.67 11.91
C GLN A 163 4.91 1.46 10.62
N ALA A 164 4.29 2.63 10.51
CA ALA A 164 4.41 3.51 9.34
C ALA A 164 5.86 3.98 9.14
N GLU A 165 6.53 4.45 10.21
CA GLU A 165 7.95 4.85 10.13
C GLU A 165 8.86 3.71 9.67
N ILE A 166 8.72 2.52 10.24
CA ILE A 166 9.50 1.34 9.81
C ILE A 166 9.22 1.00 8.36
N ALA A 167 7.96 1.08 7.94
CA ALA A 167 7.59 0.82 6.55
C ALA A 167 8.19 1.85 5.58
N ASP A 168 8.27 3.12 5.96
CA ASP A 168 8.94 4.15 5.16
C ASP A 168 10.47 3.95 5.15
N ASP A 169 11.08 3.62 6.27
CA ASP A 169 12.50 3.28 6.33
C ASP A 169 12.87 2.09 5.44
N LEU A 170 12.01 1.06 5.39
CA LEU A 170 12.18 -0.10 4.48
C LEU A 170 12.02 0.30 3.01
N TRP A 171 11.10 1.22 2.70
CA TRP A 171 10.93 1.76 1.35
C TRP A 171 12.15 2.53 0.88
N ASP A 172 12.71 3.38 1.73
CA ASP A 172 13.88 4.20 1.42
C ASP A 172 15.18 3.38 1.31
N LEU A 173 15.17 2.17 1.84
CA LEU A 173 16.29 1.24 1.74
C LEU A 173 16.27 0.46 0.42
N ALA A 174 15.09 0.24 -0.18
CA ALA A 174 14.86 -0.55 -1.39
C ALA A 174 15.06 0.26 -2.66
#